data_b161967db054ee7cba0e2e9a44eccffa
#
_entry.id   b161967db054ee7cba0e2e9a44eccffa
#
_cell.length_a   1.000
_cell.length_b   1.000
_cell.length_c   1.000
_cell.angle_alpha   90.00
_cell.angle_beta   90.00
_cell.angle_gamma   90.00
#
_symmetry.space_group_name_H-M   'P 1'
#
loop_
_entity.id
_entity.type
_entity.pdbx_description
1 polymer ?
#
loop_
_entity_poly.entity_id
_entity_poly.type
_entity_poly.pdbx_seq_one_letter_code
_entity_poly.pdbx_strand_id
1 'polypeptide(L)' 'PPREKQIMEMRFGMNGYEEFTQKEVADSLGISQSYISRLEKRIINKLKKQIEKAV' A
#
# COMPACT_ATOMS: atom_id res chain seq x y z
N PRO A 1 6.08 -2.21 9.15
CA PRO A 1 5.24 -3.23 9.77
C PRO A 1 4.76 -4.26 8.74
N PRO A 2 4.62 -5.54 9.12
CA PRO A 2 4.25 -6.60 8.18
C PRO A 2 2.90 -6.36 7.48
N ARG A 3 1.93 -5.75 8.17
CA ARG A 3 0.63 -5.48 7.58
C ARG A 3 0.72 -4.46 6.45
N GLU A 4 1.53 -3.41 6.63
CA GLU A 4 1.73 -2.40 5.60
C GLU A 4 2.36 -3.00 4.36
N LYS A 5 3.34 -3.87 4.55
CA LYS A 5 4.00 -4.58 3.45
C LYS A 5 2.99 -5.44 2.70
N GLN A 6 2.15 -6.20 3.40
CA GLN A 6 1.14 -7.05 2.80
C GLN A 6 0.14 -6.24 1.96
N ILE A 7 -0.32 -5.11 2.50
CA ILE A 7 -1.25 -4.24 1.80
C ILE A 7 -0.65 -3.74 0.49
N MET A 8 0.60 -3.30 0.53
CA MET A 8 1.27 -2.80 -0.67
C MET A 8 1.52 -3.91 -1.69
N GLU A 9 1.87 -5.10 -1.25
CA GLU A 9 2.04 -6.24 -2.13
C GLU A 9 0.74 -6.59 -2.86
N MET A 10 -0.38 -6.57 -2.15
CA MET A 10 -1.69 -6.84 -2.73
C MET A 10 -2.12 -5.74 -3.70
N ARG A 11 -1.86 -4.47 -3.35
CA ARG A 11 -2.26 -3.34 -4.18
C ARG A 11 -1.47 -3.27 -5.49
N PHE A 12 -0.22 -3.69 -5.49
CA PHE A 12 0.66 -3.56 -6.67
C PHE A 12 1.03 -4.91 -7.29
N GLY A 13 0.40 -5.99 -6.85
CA GLY A 13 0.58 -7.30 -7.47
C GLY A 13 1.97 -7.88 -7.29
N MET A 14 2.60 -7.67 -6.13
CA MET A 14 3.94 -8.19 -5.86
C MET A 14 3.91 -9.52 -5.12
N ASN A 15 5.02 -10.25 -5.17
CA ASN A 15 5.23 -11.52 -4.45
C ASN A 15 4.12 -12.56 -4.71
N GLY A 16 3.70 -12.69 -5.97
CA GLY A 16 2.71 -13.68 -6.36
C GLY A 16 1.27 -13.27 -6.12
N TYR A 17 1.02 -12.10 -5.56
CA TYR A 17 -0.32 -11.57 -5.45
C TYR A 17 -0.80 -11.00 -6.78
N GLU A 18 -2.10 -11.12 -7.05
CA GLU A 18 -2.73 -10.37 -8.11
C GLU A 18 -2.93 -8.93 -7.65
N GLU A 19 -3.07 -8.01 -8.60
CA GLU A 19 -3.34 -6.62 -8.26
C GLU A 19 -4.78 -6.46 -7.78
N PHE A 20 -4.95 -5.98 -6.53
CA PHE A 20 -6.26 -5.77 -5.92
C PHE A 20 -6.56 -4.28 -5.80
N THR A 21 -7.85 -3.93 -5.86
CA THR A 21 -8.29 -2.56 -5.57
C THR A 21 -8.22 -2.30 -4.06
N GLN A 22 -8.25 -1.02 -3.67
CA GLN A 22 -8.28 -0.66 -2.25
C GLN A 22 -9.46 -1.30 -1.53
N LYS A 23 -10.63 -1.33 -2.18
CA LYS A 23 -11.82 -1.93 -1.60
C LYS A 23 -11.63 -3.43 -1.39
N GLU A 24 -11.07 -4.12 -2.39
CA GLU A 24 -10.82 -5.56 -2.30
C GLU A 24 -9.86 -5.89 -1.16
N VAL A 25 -8.79 -5.12 -1.01
CA VAL A 25 -7.84 -5.31 0.10
C VAL A 25 -8.52 -5.07 1.43
N ALA A 26 -9.30 -3.99 1.54
CA ALA A 26 -10.02 -3.65 2.76
C ALA A 26 -10.97 -4.77 3.17
N ASP A 27 -11.76 -5.28 2.23
CA ASP A 27 -12.70 -6.36 2.48
C ASP A 27 -11.99 -7.65 2.88
N SER A 28 -10.89 -7.97 2.20
CA SER A 28 -10.10 -9.18 2.45
C SER A 28 -9.47 -9.19 3.83
N LEU A 29 -8.98 -8.04 4.30
CA LEU A 29 -8.27 -7.95 5.57
C LEU A 29 -9.15 -7.48 6.74
N GLY A 30 -10.42 -7.14 6.47
CA GLY A 30 -11.33 -6.66 7.50
C GLY A 30 -10.98 -5.29 8.05
N ILE A 31 -10.41 -4.42 7.23
CA ILE A 31 -10.02 -3.06 7.61
C ILE A 31 -10.73 -2.04 6.73
N SER A 32 -10.66 -0.75 7.11
CA SER A 32 -11.34 0.29 6.34
C SER A 32 -10.56 0.68 5.10
N GLN A 33 -11.28 1.00 4.03
CA GLN A 33 -10.68 1.52 2.79
C GLN A 33 -9.98 2.86 3.04
N SER A 34 -10.51 3.68 3.95
CA SER A 34 -9.89 4.95 4.33
C SER A 34 -8.50 4.76 4.92
N TYR A 35 -8.34 3.71 5.73
CA TYR A 35 -7.03 3.37 6.29
C TYR A 35 -6.02 3.05 5.18
N ILE A 36 -6.43 2.25 4.21
CA ILE A 36 -5.57 1.87 3.07
C ILE A 36 -5.19 3.10 2.26
N SER A 37 -6.14 3.98 1.99
CA SER A 37 -5.89 5.21 1.23
C SER A 37 -4.86 6.10 1.93
N ARG A 38 -5.00 6.27 3.25
CA ARG A 38 -4.04 7.07 4.04
C ARG A 38 -2.66 6.42 4.07
N LEU A 39 -2.63 5.10 4.20
CA LEU A 39 -1.38 4.34 4.20
C LEU A 39 -0.63 4.50 2.88
N GLU A 40 -1.32 4.36 1.75
CA GLU A 40 -0.72 4.53 0.44
C GLU A 40 -0.14 5.92 0.26
N LYS A 41 -0.87 6.96 0.66
CA LYS A 41 -0.39 8.34 0.57
C LYS A 41 0.87 8.55 1.40
N ARG A 42 0.92 7.99 2.60
CA ARG A 42 2.09 8.10 3.48
C ARG A 42 3.31 7.43 2.86
N ILE A 43 3.13 6.24 2.32
CA ILE A 43 4.23 5.48 1.70
C ILE A 43 4.74 6.19 0.44
N ILE A 44 3.84 6.66 -0.42
CA ILE A 44 4.20 7.38 -1.63
C ILE A 44 4.96 8.66 -1.30
N ASN A 45 4.52 9.42 -0.30
CA ASN A 45 5.22 10.63 0.13
C ASN A 45 6.62 10.31 0.66
N LYS A 46 6.75 9.23 1.40
CA LYS A 46 8.05 8.80 1.94
C LYS A 46 9.01 8.43 0.81
N LEU A 47 8.56 7.68 -0.17
CA LEU A 47 9.36 7.32 -1.34
C LEU A 47 9.75 8.56 -2.15
N LYS A 48 8.82 9.49 -2.32
CA LYS A 48 9.05 10.72 -3.05
C LYS A 48 10.15 11.55 -2.41
N LYS A 49 10.15 11.66 -1.08
CA LYS A 49 11.20 12.36 -0.34
C LYS A 49 12.56 11.70 -0.50
N GLN A 50 12.61 10.38 -0.50
CA GLN A 50 13.86 9.65 -0.70
C GLN A 50 14.43 9.89 -2.11
N ILE A 51 13.58 9.90 -3.12
CA ILE A 51 13.98 10.17 -4.50
C ILE A 51 14.52 11.60 -4.63
N GLU A 52 13.86 12.58 -4.02
CA GLU A 52 14.31 13.96 -4.03
C GLU A 52 15.68 14.14 -3.37
N LYS A 53 15.96 13.39 -2.30
CA LYS A 53 17.26 13.43 -1.63
C LYS A 53 18.36 12.77 -2.45
N ALA A 54 18.02 11.83 -3.30
CA ALA A 54 18.99 11.08 -4.10
C ALA A 54 19.45 11.84 -5.35
N VAL A 55 18.79 12.93 -5.70
CA VAL A 55 19.09 13.72 -6.90
C VAL A 55 20.04 14.89 -6.62
#